data_640a4d3d80a7a82e8911df68f76dcb70
#
_entry.id   640a4d3d80a7a82e8911df68f76dcb70
#
_cell.length_a   1.000
_cell.length_b   1.000
_cell.length_c   1.000
_cell.angle_alpha   90.00
_cell.angle_beta   90.00
_cell.angle_gamma   90.00
#
_symmetry.space_group_name_H-M   'P 1'
#
loop_
_entity.id
_entity.type
_entity.pdbx_description
1 polymer ?
#
loop_
_entity_poly.entity_id
_entity_poly.type
_entity_poly.pdbx_seq_one_letter_code
_entity_poly.pdbx_strand_id
1 'polypeptide(L)'
;MQELGLKVMNEKLMYDVLSVPSYTGKERRMRAFIVNYALDKGYLCETDKMGNVYLTKGTLPEGGFYPCLTAHMDTVQLKQVPFIEEDKSLPLETEEMDGQHKIYTKGFGLGGDDKAGIAVALGIMEQMPVCKAVFFVEEEFGCYGSQKTDFTWFENVGYVIAYDAPEYNCASKSCCGVELFDESFYNSYLAELGPKLGLTKFYAHPYTDIMVIRDKTGLACMNFGAGYHNYHTPSEYCIAEEMDKAVSLGIYLINRLGFVRHSIPLEGNKELGATALLFSSNR
;
A
#
# COMPACT_ATOMS: atom_id res chain seq x y z
N MET A 1 -4.15 22.26 -8.24
CA MET A 1 -2.87 21.70 -7.78
C MET A 1 -1.98 22.67 -7.00
N GLN A 2 -2.08 24.00 -7.20
CA GLN A 2 -1.26 24.97 -6.43
C GLN A 2 -1.59 25.10 -4.94
N GLU A 3 -2.75 24.67 -4.47
CA GLU A 3 -3.15 24.76 -3.05
C GLU A 3 -2.71 23.59 -2.15
N LEU A 4 -2.26 22.47 -2.71
CA LEU A 4 -1.89 21.28 -1.93
C LEU A 4 -0.40 21.18 -1.60
N GLY A 5 0.46 22.04 -2.17
CA GLY A 5 1.91 21.97 -2.02
C GLY A 5 2.41 20.55 -2.26
N LEU A 6 2.69 20.20 -3.53
CA LEU A 6 3.23 18.88 -3.89
C LEU A 6 4.38 18.52 -2.92
N LYS A 7 4.20 17.45 -2.19
CA LYS A 7 5.21 16.84 -1.33
C LYS A 7 5.96 15.82 -2.15
N VAL A 8 7.21 16.11 -2.45
CA VAL A 8 8.08 15.20 -3.19
C VAL A 8 8.62 14.14 -2.23
N MET A 9 8.51 12.89 -2.63
CA MET A 9 9.12 11.78 -1.91
C MET A 9 10.65 11.86 -2.01
N ASN A 10 11.35 11.31 -1.03
CA ASN A 10 12.79 11.14 -1.13
C ASN A 10 13.12 10.20 -2.31
N GLU A 11 13.73 10.75 -3.35
CA GLU A 11 14.09 10.01 -4.56
C GLU A 11 14.94 8.76 -4.24
N LYS A 12 15.90 8.88 -3.33
CA LYS A 12 16.71 7.75 -2.90
C LYS A 12 15.87 6.63 -2.29
N LEU A 13 14.87 6.97 -1.47
CA LEU A 13 13.96 5.98 -0.89
C LEU A 13 13.19 5.24 -1.98
N MET A 14 12.68 5.95 -2.98
CA MET A 14 11.95 5.37 -4.11
C MET A 14 12.81 4.33 -4.84
N TYR A 15 14.02 4.71 -5.25
CA TYR A 15 14.92 3.79 -5.95
C TYR A 15 15.40 2.63 -5.08
N ASP A 16 15.71 2.89 -3.82
CA ASP A 16 16.15 1.86 -2.88
C ASP A 16 15.07 0.78 -2.74
N VAL A 17 13.80 1.15 -2.52
CA VAL A 17 12.68 0.21 -2.40
C VAL A 17 12.45 -0.55 -3.71
N LEU A 18 12.35 0.16 -4.84
CA LEU A 18 12.09 -0.46 -6.14
C LEU A 18 13.19 -1.44 -6.56
N SER A 19 14.42 -1.23 -6.12
CA SER A 19 15.56 -2.09 -6.46
C SER A 19 15.60 -3.41 -5.70
N VAL A 20 14.81 -3.59 -4.64
CA VAL A 20 14.82 -4.83 -3.83
C VAL A 20 14.05 -5.94 -4.53
N PRO A 21 14.66 -7.09 -4.87
CA PRO A 21 13.90 -8.27 -5.30
C PRO A 21 13.15 -8.85 -4.10
N SER A 22 11.86 -9.14 -4.27
CA SER A 22 10.98 -9.56 -3.19
C SER A 22 9.84 -10.45 -3.68
N TYR A 23 10.17 -11.62 -4.22
CA TYR A 23 9.16 -12.54 -4.74
C TYR A 23 8.35 -13.19 -3.61
N THR A 24 7.10 -13.57 -3.89
CA THR A 24 6.23 -14.28 -2.94
C THR A 24 6.95 -15.48 -2.29
N GLY A 25 6.92 -15.53 -0.95
CA GLY A 25 7.65 -16.51 -0.14
C GLY A 25 9.16 -16.23 0.00
N LYS A 26 9.68 -15.10 -0.53
CA LYS A 26 11.08 -14.69 -0.47
C LYS A 26 11.26 -13.21 -0.08
N GLU A 27 10.39 -12.69 0.77
CA GLU A 27 10.34 -11.28 1.17
C GLU A 27 11.42 -10.89 2.19
N ARG A 28 12.27 -11.83 2.60
CA ARG A 28 13.29 -11.60 3.66
C ARG A 28 14.11 -10.33 3.46
N ARG A 29 14.48 -10.02 2.22
CA ARG A 29 15.29 -8.84 1.91
C ARG A 29 14.48 -7.54 2.00
N MET A 30 13.25 -7.51 1.50
CA MET A 30 12.36 -6.37 1.65
C MET A 30 12.02 -6.14 3.13
N ARG A 31 11.71 -7.19 3.87
CA ARG A 31 11.53 -7.10 5.32
C ARG A 31 12.74 -6.50 6.02
N ALA A 32 13.95 -7.00 5.70
CA ALA A 32 15.19 -6.44 6.28
C ALA A 32 15.41 -4.98 5.90
N PHE A 33 15.08 -4.60 4.67
CA PHE A 33 15.13 -3.20 4.23
C PHE A 33 14.21 -2.33 5.09
N ILE A 34 12.93 -2.69 5.24
CA ILE A 34 11.94 -1.92 6.00
C ILE A 34 12.34 -1.83 7.48
N VAL A 35 12.79 -2.95 8.08
CA VAL A 35 13.24 -2.97 9.48
C VAL A 35 14.44 -2.03 9.69
N ASN A 36 15.46 -2.11 8.84
CA ASN A 36 16.64 -1.24 8.94
C ASN A 36 16.26 0.23 8.73
N TYR A 37 15.42 0.52 7.73
CA TYR A 37 14.91 1.85 7.50
C TYR A 37 14.18 2.42 8.74
N ALA A 38 13.30 1.63 9.35
CA ALA A 38 12.58 2.04 10.56
C ALA A 38 13.51 2.31 11.73
N LEU A 39 14.52 1.47 11.94
CA LEU A 39 15.54 1.65 12.98
C LEU A 39 16.36 2.92 12.75
N ASP A 40 16.80 3.18 11.52
CA ASP A 40 17.56 4.39 11.17
C ASP A 40 16.74 5.67 11.37
N LYS A 41 15.42 5.61 11.19
CA LYS A 41 14.47 6.72 11.43
C LYS A 41 14.00 6.82 12.89
N GLY A 42 14.34 5.86 13.74
CA GLY A 42 13.92 5.83 15.15
C GLY A 42 12.43 5.48 15.32
N TYR A 43 11.83 4.75 14.37
CA TYR A 43 10.46 4.23 14.51
C TYR A 43 10.45 2.97 15.36
N LEU A 44 9.37 2.74 16.11
CA LEU A 44 9.14 1.44 16.71
C LEU A 44 8.84 0.44 15.59
N CYS A 45 9.49 -0.72 15.64
CA CYS A 45 9.38 -1.74 14.62
C CYS A 45 9.20 -3.11 15.26
N GLU A 46 8.18 -3.82 14.83
CA GLU A 46 7.85 -5.18 15.26
C GLU A 46 7.69 -6.08 14.03
N THR A 47 7.96 -7.36 14.19
CA THR A 47 7.72 -8.39 13.17
C THR A 47 6.97 -9.55 13.80
N ASP A 48 5.97 -10.08 13.10
CA ASP A 48 5.28 -11.27 13.58
C ASP A 48 5.92 -12.57 13.06
N LYS A 49 5.30 -13.70 13.41
CA LYS A 49 5.81 -15.04 13.03
C LYS A 49 5.68 -15.33 11.53
N MET A 50 4.76 -14.63 10.84
CA MET A 50 4.61 -14.73 9.39
C MET A 50 5.70 -13.94 8.67
N GLY A 51 6.23 -12.91 9.31
CA GLY A 51 7.19 -12.00 8.75
C GLY A 51 6.59 -10.67 8.31
N ASN A 52 5.33 -10.39 8.65
CA ASN A 52 4.76 -9.06 8.50
C ASN A 52 5.55 -8.05 9.34
N VAL A 53 5.66 -6.81 8.87
CA VAL A 53 6.39 -5.74 9.54
C VAL A 53 5.43 -4.65 9.97
N TYR A 54 5.49 -4.27 11.24
CA TYR A 54 4.64 -3.27 11.86
C TYR A 54 5.47 -2.10 12.34
N LEU A 55 5.14 -0.90 11.89
CA LEU A 55 5.85 0.33 12.25
C LEU A 55 4.92 1.27 13.03
N THR A 56 5.48 1.93 14.03
CA THR A 56 4.78 3.01 14.75
C THR A 56 5.72 4.21 14.89
N LYS A 57 5.24 5.38 14.46
CA LYS A 57 5.92 6.67 14.56
C LYS A 57 5.13 7.63 15.43
N GLY A 58 5.83 8.27 16.36
CA GLY A 58 5.28 9.33 17.21
C GLY A 58 4.31 8.82 18.27
N THR A 59 3.84 9.76 19.08
CA THR A 59 2.91 9.50 20.19
C THR A 59 1.59 10.18 19.91
N LEU A 60 0.48 9.46 20.08
CA LEU A 60 -0.86 9.98 19.92
C LEU A 60 -1.18 11.08 20.96
N PRO A 61 -1.97 12.09 20.59
CA PRO A 61 -2.64 12.91 21.57
C PRO A 61 -3.60 12.05 22.41
N GLU A 62 -3.92 12.50 23.61
CA GLU A 62 -4.86 11.80 24.50
C GLU A 62 -6.19 11.53 23.80
N GLY A 63 -6.67 10.31 23.86
CA GLY A 63 -7.90 9.86 23.19
C GLY A 63 -7.81 9.75 21.66
N GLY A 64 -6.62 9.95 21.07
CA GLY A 64 -6.41 9.86 19.63
C GLY A 64 -6.28 8.43 19.10
N PHE A 65 -6.38 8.31 17.78
CA PHE A 65 -6.17 7.07 17.03
C PHE A 65 -5.15 7.29 15.90
N TYR A 66 -4.29 6.30 15.66
CA TYR A 66 -3.30 6.38 14.58
C TYR A 66 -3.95 6.30 13.19
N PRO A 67 -3.60 7.18 12.24
CA PRO A 67 -3.70 6.84 10.83
C PRO A 67 -2.78 5.64 10.56
N CYS A 68 -3.26 4.68 9.75
CA CYS A 68 -2.47 3.51 9.39
C CYS A 68 -2.32 3.41 7.88
N LEU A 69 -1.10 3.10 7.44
CA LEU A 69 -0.77 2.84 6.04
C LEU A 69 -0.53 1.34 5.86
N THR A 70 -0.80 0.81 4.66
CA THR A 70 -0.49 -0.59 4.35
C THR A 70 -0.07 -0.77 2.90
N ALA A 71 0.82 -1.73 2.67
CA ALA A 71 1.26 -2.24 1.38
C ALA A 71 1.74 -3.68 1.56
N HIS A 72 1.96 -4.43 0.48
CA HIS A 72 2.54 -5.76 0.60
C HIS A 72 3.99 -5.81 0.12
N MET A 73 4.74 -6.77 0.70
CA MET A 73 6.18 -6.89 0.46
C MET A 73 6.53 -7.80 -0.69
N ASP A 74 5.67 -8.73 -1.03
CA ASP A 74 5.92 -9.70 -2.10
C ASP A 74 5.56 -9.15 -3.48
N THR A 75 6.12 -9.76 -4.49
CA THR A 75 5.86 -9.45 -5.90
C THR A 75 5.72 -10.74 -6.69
N VAL A 76 4.93 -10.73 -7.75
CA VAL A 76 4.78 -11.88 -8.63
C VAL A 76 6.09 -12.22 -9.31
N GLN A 77 6.50 -13.48 -9.23
CA GLN A 77 7.59 -13.98 -10.05
C GLN A 77 7.08 -14.39 -11.43
N LEU A 78 7.41 -13.59 -12.43
CA LEU A 78 7.02 -13.85 -13.81
C LEU A 78 7.83 -15.00 -14.43
N LYS A 79 7.16 -15.98 -15.04
CA LYS A 79 7.82 -17.11 -15.71
C LYS A 79 8.64 -16.71 -16.94
N GLN A 80 8.32 -15.56 -17.55
CA GLN A 80 8.89 -15.08 -18.81
C GLN A 80 10.22 -14.33 -18.61
N VAL A 81 10.58 -14.00 -17.38
CA VAL A 81 11.78 -13.22 -17.07
C VAL A 81 12.71 -13.98 -16.13
N PRO A 82 14.03 -13.72 -16.21
CA PRO A 82 14.99 -14.32 -15.28
C PRO A 82 14.69 -13.99 -13.82
N PHE A 83 14.95 -14.94 -12.97
CA PHE A 83 15.00 -14.72 -11.53
C PHE A 83 16.24 -13.91 -11.16
N ILE A 84 16.08 -12.93 -10.29
CA ILE A 84 17.21 -12.24 -9.64
C ILE A 84 17.45 -12.86 -8.26
N GLU A 85 18.71 -13.23 -8.00
CA GLU A 85 19.13 -13.75 -6.70
C GLU A 85 18.93 -12.70 -5.60
N GLU A 86 18.54 -13.16 -4.42
CA GLU A 86 18.19 -12.27 -3.31
C GLU A 86 19.33 -11.33 -2.84
N ASP A 87 20.59 -11.64 -3.13
CA ASP A 87 21.74 -10.81 -2.78
C ASP A 87 22.03 -9.70 -3.81
N LYS A 88 21.34 -9.71 -4.96
CA LYS A 88 21.49 -8.72 -6.03
C LYS A 88 20.34 -7.71 -6.00
N SER A 89 20.59 -6.51 -6.50
CA SER A 89 19.54 -5.51 -6.73
C SER A 89 19.01 -5.61 -8.15
N LEU A 90 17.72 -5.27 -8.33
CA LEU A 90 17.14 -5.08 -9.66
C LEU A 90 17.87 -3.95 -10.40
N PRO A 91 18.26 -4.17 -11.66
CA PRO A 91 18.88 -3.11 -12.47
C PRO A 91 17.79 -2.14 -12.95
N LEU A 92 17.56 -1.09 -12.17
CA LEU A 92 16.61 -0.05 -12.53
C LEU A 92 17.13 0.80 -13.68
N GLU A 93 16.29 1.07 -14.65
CA GLU A 93 16.50 2.04 -15.72
C GLU A 93 15.43 3.13 -15.64
N THR A 94 15.74 4.30 -16.19
CA THR A 94 14.82 5.43 -16.24
C THR A 94 14.76 6.00 -17.64
N GLU A 95 13.58 6.46 -18.03
CA GLU A 95 13.37 7.22 -19.26
C GLU A 95 12.31 8.28 -19.07
N GLU A 96 12.34 9.31 -19.88
CA GLU A 96 11.26 10.30 -19.92
C GLU A 96 10.12 9.78 -20.80
N MET A 97 8.91 9.82 -20.27
CA MET A 97 7.68 9.41 -20.95
C MET A 97 6.60 10.49 -20.71
N ASP A 98 6.20 11.20 -21.77
CA ASP A 98 5.18 12.25 -21.71
C ASP A 98 5.46 13.35 -20.65
N GLY A 99 6.75 13.69 -20.45
CA GLY A 99 7.20 14.69 -19.48
C GLY A 99 7.20 14.18 -18.03
N GLN A 100 7.18 12.89 -17.83
CA GLN A 100 7.26 12.22 -16.52
C GLN A 100 8.40 11.21 -16.50
N HIS A 101 8.93 10.92 -15.30
CA HIS A 101 10.02 9.95 -15.12
C HIS A 101 9.46 8.54 -14.93
N LYS A 102 9.63 7.71 -15.95
CA LYS A 102 9.33 6.29 -15.90
C LYS A 102 10.52 5.52 -15.35
N ILE A 103 10.25 4.65 -14.38
CA ILE A 103 11.24 3.73 -13.74
C ILE A 103 10.83 2.31 -14.08
N TYR A 104 11.75 1.53 -14.63
CA TYR A 104 11.50 0.16 -15.08
C TYR A 104 12.76 -0.71 -14.98
N THR A 105 12.62 -1.98 -15.32
CA THR A 105 13.75 -2.91 -15.47
C THR A 105 13.76 -3.48 -16.88
N LYS A 106 14.95 -3.64 -17.47
CA LYS A 106 15.07 -4.26 -18.77
C LYS A 106 15.33 -5.76 -18.65
N GLY A 107 14.33 -6.54 -19.08
CA GLY A 107 14.43 -8.01 -19.08
C GLY A 107 14.11 -8.67 -17.72
N PHE A 108 13.58 -7.93 -16.75
CA PHE A 108 13.11 -8.43 -15.46
C PHE A 108 11.72 -7.85 -15.16
N GLY A 109 10.97 -8.42 -14.23
CA GLY A 109 9.79 -7.78 -13.65
C GLY A 109 10.20 -6.73 -12.63
N LEU A 110 9.60 -5.54 -12.69
CA LEU A 110 9.88 -4.51 -11.70
C LEU A 110 9.31 -4.90 -10.32
N GLY A 111 8.09 -5.41 -10.28
CA GLY A 111 7.32 -5.61 -9.05
C GLY A 111 6.95 -4.26 -8.43
N GLY A 112 6.49 -3.32 -9.26
CA GLY A 112 5.92 -2.04 -8.82
C GLY A 112 4.71 -2.27 -7.93
N ASP A 113 3.96 -3.29 -8.23
CA ASP A 113 2.96 -3.96 -7.40
C ASP A 113 3.66 -4.89 -6.39
N ASP A 114 3.80 -4.57 -5.07
CA ASP A 114 3.38 -3.31 -4.46
C ASP A 114 4.57 -2.54 -3.83
N LYS A 115 5.75 -2.66 -4.44
CA LYS A 115 6.92 -1.86 -3.98
C LYS A 115 6.68 -0.35 -4.09
N ALA A 116 5.86 0.08 -5.05
CA ALA A 116 5.45 1.48 -5.13
C ALA A 116 4.65 1.90 -3.90
N GLY A 117 3.69 1.08 -3.46
CA GLY A 117 2.93 1.31 -2.24
C GLY A 117 3.81 1.33 -0.98
N ILE A 118 4.82 0.45 -0.89
CA ILE A 118 5.81 0.50 0.20
C ILE A 118 6.53 1.86 0.21
N ALA A 119 7.03 2.30 -0.93
CA ALA A 119 7.76 3.57 -1.04
C ALA A 119 6.86 4.76 -0.69
N VAL A 120 5.61 4.77 -1.18
CA VAL A 120 4.60 5.80 -0.87
C VAL A 120 4.29 5.82 0.63
N ALA A 121 4.03 4.65 1.25
CA ALA A 121 3.74 4.55 2.68
C ALA A 121 4.91 5.08 3.54
N LEU A 122 6.14 4.67 3.24
CA LEU A 122 7.33 5.17 3.94
C LEU A 122 7.55 6.67 3.71
N GLY A 123 7.29 7.18 2.49
CA GLY A 123 7.37 8.60 2.16
C GLY A 123 6.35 9.45 2.92
N ILE A 124 5.13 8.94 3.13
CA ILE A 124 4.12 9.57 3.99
C ILE A 124 4.58 9.54 5.45
N MET A 125 5.10 8.40 5.93
CA MET A 125 5.62 8.28 7.27
C MET A 125 6.74 9.28 7.56
N GLU A 126 7.63 9.56 6.61
CA GLU A 126 8.67 10.60 6.80
C GLU A 126 8.09 11.96 7.14
N GLN A 127 6.97 12.32 6.53
CA GLN A 127 6.38 13.66 6.60
C GLN A 127 5.30 13.82 7.68
N MET A 128 4.69 12.73 8.12
CA MET A 128 3.69 12.78 9.20
C MET A 128 4.36 12.63 10.57
N PRO A 129 3.97 13.42 11.57
CA PRO A 129 4.53 13.32 12.92
C PRO A 129 4.11 12.05 13.66
N VAL A 130 2.91 11.56 13.36
CA VAL A 130 2.28 10.43 14.05
C VAL A 130 1.57 9.55 13.02
N CYS A 131 1.98 8.29 12.89
CA CYS A 131 1.28 7.29 12.06
C CYS A 131 1.77 5.88 12.37
N LYS A 132 1.01 4.90 11.94
CA LYS A 132 1.38 3.48 11.87
C LYS A 132 1.50 3.04 10.42
N ALA A 133 2.28 1.99 10.18
CA ALA A 133 2.24 1.26 8.92
C ALA A 133 2.38 -0.24 9.17
N VAL A 134 1.78 -1.04 8.30
CA VAL A 134 1.97 -2.49 8.28
C VAL A 134 2.26 -2.94 6.86
N PHE A 135 3.26 -3.81 6.73
CA PHE A 135 3.68 -4.39 5.45
C PHE A 135 3.52 -5.90 5.52
N PHE A 136 2.68 -6.44 4.65
CA PHE A 136 2.32 -7.85 4.65
C PHE A 136 3.19 -8.68 3.74
N VAL A 137 3.34 -9.96 4.05
CA VAL A 137 3.94 -10.98 3.18
C VAL A 137 2.84 -11.77 2.47
N GLU A 138 3.19 -12.39 1.34
CA GLU A 138 2.33 -13.37 0.64
C GLU A 138 0.92 -12.85 0.32
N GLU A 139 0.81 -11.57 -0.09
CA GLU A 139 -0.43 -10.99 -0.60
C GLU A 139 -0.84 -11.70 -1.89
N GLU A 140 0.09 -11.86 -2.82
CA GLU A 140 -0.06 -12.48 -4.14
C GLU A 140 -0.41 -13.99 -4.06
N PHE A 141 -0.26 -14.56 -2.89
CA PHE A 141 -0.71 -15.92 -2.56
C PHE A 141 -2.04 -15.94 -1.80
N GLY A 142 -2.84 -14.87 -1.93
CA GLY A 142 -4.19 -14.81 -1.37
C GLY A 142 -4.25 -14.08 -0.03
N CYS A 143 -3.52 -12.98 0.15
CA CYS A 143 -3.49 -12.19 1.37
C CYS A 143 -3.14 -13.03 2.62
N TYR A 144 -2.23 -14.01 2.45
CA TYR A 144 -1.98 -14.99 3.52
C TYR A 144 -1.37 -14.34 4.76
N GLY A 145 -0.49 -13.35 4.59
CA GLY A 145 0.12 -12.60 5.68
C GLY A 145 -0.90 -11.84 6.51
N SER A 146 -1.79 -11.07 5.87
CA SER A 146 -2.80 -10.29 6.57
C SER A 146 -3.85 -11.15 7.27
N GLN A 147 -4.20 -12.32 6.71
CA GLN A 147 -5.12 -13.26 7.36
C GLN A 147 -4.59 -13.84 8.68
N LYS A 148 -3.27 -13.81 8.92
CA LYS A 148 -2.61 -14.33 10.12
C LYS A 148 -2.20 -13.25 11.11
N THR A 149 -2.51 -12.00 10.80
CA THR A 149 -2.22 -10.84 11.65
C THR A 149 -2.94 -10.92 13.00
N ASP A 150 -2.27 -10.46 14.05
CA ASP A 150 -2.92 -10.16 15.32
C ASP A 150 -3.65 -8.81 15.23
N PHE A 151 -4.96 -8.84 15.08
CA PHE A 151 -5.77 -7.64 14.92
C PHE A 151 -5.87 -6.77 16.18
N THR A 152 -5.37 -7.21 17.34
CA THR A 152 -5.27 -6.36 18.53
C THR A 152 -4.33 -5.18 18.30
N TRP A 153 -3.34 -5.32 17.39
CA TRP A 153 -2.46 -4.22 16.98
C TRP A 153 -3.23 -3.02 16.38
N PHE A 154 -4.43 -3.26 15.82
CA PHE A 154 -5.28 -2.23 15.22
C PHE A 154 -6.24 -1.55 16.20
N GLU A 155 -6.26 -1.92 17.49
CA GLU A 155 -7.20 -1.35 18.46
C GLU A 155 -7.09 0.17 18.62
N ASN A 156 -5.89 0.72 18.45
CA ASN A 156 -5.63 2.16 18.50
C ASN A 156 -5.46 2.79 17.09
N VAL A 157 -5.89 2.10 16.03
CA VAL A 157 -5.94 2.61 14.66
C VAL A 157 -7.30 3.26 14.39
N GLY A 158 -7.30 4.41 13.73
CA GLY A 158 -8.50 5.16 13.38
C GLY A 158 -9.10 4.79 12.04
N TYR A 159 -8.26 4.53 11.05
CA TYR A 159 -8.58 4.15 9.67
C TYR A 159 -7.33 3.63 8.97
N VAL A 160 -7.52 3.01 7.79
CA VAL A 160 -6.40 2.43 7.04
C VAL A 160 -6.39 2.94 5.61
N ILE A 161 -5.21 3.26 5.10
CA ILE A 161 -4.96 3.67 3.71
C ILE A 161 -3.96 2.68 3.11
N ALA A 162 -4.38 1.99 2.04
CA ALA A 162 -3.52 1.17 1.21
C ALA A 162 -3.16 1.90 -0.10
N TYR A 163 -2.04 1.49 -0.67
CA TYR A 163 -1.59 1.95 -1.99
C TYR A 163 -1.36 0.78 -2.94
N ASP A 164 -2.22 -0.21 -2.85
CA ASP A 164 -2.21 -1.44 -3.64
C ASP A 164 -3.25 -1.35 -4.76
N ALA A 165 -3.11 -0.32 -5.60
CA ALA A 165 -3.83 -0.14 -6.85
C ALA A 165 -2.88 0.54 -7.87
N PRO A 166 -3.09 0.33 -9.19
CA PRO A 166 -2.10 0.73 -10.18
C PRO A 166 -1.96 2.25 -10.33
N GLU A 167 -2.48 2.80 -11.37
CA GLU A 167 -2.36 4.20 -11.77
C GLU A 167 -2.83 5.16 -10.65
N TYR A 168 -2.14 6.27 -10.46
CA TYR A 168 -2.45 7.26 -9.42
C TYR A 168 -3.94 7.69 -9.36
N ASN A 169 -4.61 7.78 -10.50
CA ASN A 169 -6.00 8.24 -10.58
C ASN A 169 -7.04 7.18 -10.19
N CYS A 170 -6.60 6.04 -9.67
CA CYS A 170 -7.44 4.92 -9.24
C CYS A 170 -7.72 4.95 -7.74
N ALA A 171 -8.94 4.55 -7.37
CA ALA A 171 -9.32 4.27 -6.00
C ALA A 171 -10.28 3.09 -5.95
N SER A 172 -10.12 2.21 -4.98
CA SER A 172 -11.01 1.08 -4.79
C SER A 172 -12.15 1.44 -3.85
N LYS A 173 -13.39 1.20 -4.26
CA LYS A 173 -14.58 1.34 -3.42
C LYS A 173 -14.88 0.07 -2.64
N SER A 174 -14.59 -1.07 -3.25
CA SER A 174 -14.82 -2.39 -2.65
C SER A 174 -13.76 -3.37 -3.11
N CYS A 175 -13.56 -4.44 -2.34
CA CYS A 175 -12.70 -5.56 -2.68
C CYS A 175 -13.47 -6.86 -2.44
N CYS A 176 -13.54 -7.74 -3.43
CA CYS A 176 -14.30 -9.01 -3.35
C CYS A 176 -15.72 -8.85 -2.78
N GLY A 177 -16.40 -7.75 -3.07
CA GLY A 177 -17.75 -7.47 -2.56
C GLY A 177 -17.81 -6.93 -1.13
N VAL A 178 -16.65 -6.73 -0.47
CA VAL A 178 -16.56 -6.04 0.82
C VAL A 178 -16.43 -4.54 0.55
N GLU A 179 -17.36 -3.73 1.00
CA GLU A 179 -17.25 -2.27 0.92
C GLU A 179 -16.17 -1.77 1.87
N LEU A 180 -15.21 -1.01 1.34
CA LEU A 180 -14.09 -0.45 2.11
C LEU A 180 -14.52 0.75 2.95
N PHE A 181 -15.48 1.52 2.44
CA PHE A 181 -16.11 2.67 3.08
C PHE A 181 -17.57 2.81 2.61
N ASP A 182 -18.41 3.44 3.42
CA ASP A 182 -19.81 3.68 3.09
C ASP A 182 -20.02 5.01 2.34
N GLU A 183 -21.24 5.25 1.88
CA GLU A 183 -21.61 6.46 1.15
C GLU A 183 -21.45 7.74 2.00
N SER A 184 -21.71 7.66 3.30
CA SER A 184 -21.55 8.78 4.22
C SER A 184 -20.08 9.21 4.34
N PHE A 185 -19.19 8.23 4.50
CA PHE A 185 -17.74 8.48 4.52
C PHE A 185 -17.25 9.03 3.16
N TYR A 186 -17.70 8.43 2.06
CA TYR A 186 -17.37 8.93 0.72
C TYR A 186 -17.76 10.41 0.55
N ASN A 187 -19.01 10.77 0.83
CA ASN A 187 -19.51 12.14 0.67
C ASN A 187 -18.80 13.13 1.60
N SER A 188 -18.40 12.71 2.80
CA SER A 188 -17.76 13.58 3.78
C SER A 188 -16.28 13.84 3.49
N TYR A 189 -15.56 12.86 2.92
CA TYR A 189 -14.10 12.89 2.85
C TYR A 189 -13.52 12.66 1.47
N LEU A 190 -14.15 11.87 0.59
CA LEU A 190 -13.57 11.42 -0.65
C LEU A 190 -14.18 12.08 -1.92
N ALA A 191 -15.42 12.51 -1.86
CA ALA A 191 -16.13 13.04 -3.06
C ALA A 191 -15.43 14.24 -3.71
N GLU A 192 -14.76 15.06 -2.91
CA GLU A 192 -14.02 16.24 -3.42
C GLU A 192 -12.64 15.91 -4.01
N LEU A 193 -12.13 14.67 -3.79
CA LEU A 193 -10.79 14.29 -4.24
C LEU A 193 -10.71 14.14 -5.76
N GLY A 194 -11.78 13.70 -6.40
CA GLY A 194 -11.84 13.59 -7.85
C GLY A 194 -11.45 14.90 -8.55
N PRO A 195 -12.18 16.00 -8.33
CA PRO A 195 -11.86 17.29 -8.92
C PRO A 195 -10.52 17.88 -8.46
N LYS A 196 -10.15 17.70 -7.19
CA LYS A 196 -8.95 18.33 -6.61
C LYS A 196 -7.65 17.60 -6.96
N LEU A 197 -7.68 16.28 -7.01
CA LEU A 197 -6.50 15.43 -7.09
C LEU A 197 -6.45 14.59 -8.37
N GLY A 198 -7.45 14.68 -9.22
CA GLY A 198 -7.49 13.92 -10.47
C GLY A 198 -7.86 12.45 -10.29
N LEU A 199 -8.48 12.07 -9.15
CA LEU A 199 -9.02 10.74 -8.98
C LEU A 199 -10.28 10.58 -9.83
N THR A 200 -10.19 9.78 -10.87
CA THR A 200 -11.26 9.64 -11.88
C THR A 200 -11.82 8.24 -11.99
N LYS A 201 -11.13 7.25 -11.43
CA LYS A 201 -11.51 5.85 -11.53
C LYS A 201 -11.81 5.28 -10.14
N PHE A 202 -13.08 5.01 -9.83
CA PHE A 202 -13.51 4.26 -8.67
C PHE A 202 -14.03 2.90 -9.11
N TYR A 203 -13.43 1.82 -8.65
CA TYR A 203 -13.76 0.47 -9.10
C TYR A 203 -13.75 -0.56 -7.96
N ALA A 204 -14.29 -1.75 -8.25
CA ALA A 204 -14.16 -2.90 -7.37
C ALA A 204 -12.80 -3.59 -7.63
N HIS A 205 -11.97 -3.67 -6.62
CA HIS A 205 -10.70 -4.39 -6.70
C HIS A 205 -10.93 -5.90 -6.57
N PRO A 206 -10.15 -6.77 -7.25
CA PRO A 206 -10.33 -8.22 -7.12
C PRO A 206 -10.13 -8.69 -5.68
N TYR A 207 -9.00 -8.44 -5.07
CA TYR A 207 -8.77 -8.56 -3.65
C TYR A 207 -7.42 -7.94 -3.24
N THR A 208 -7.26 -7.60 -1.98
CA THR A 208 -6.03 -7.06 -1.39
C THR A 208 -6.10 -7.17 0.13
N ASP A 209 -4.99 -7.08 0.82
CA ASP A 209 -4.85 -7.13 2.29
C ASP A 209 -5.81 -6.19 3.04
N ILE A 210 -6.11 -5.03 2.47
CA ILE A 210 -6.99 -4.05 3.10
C ILE A 210 -8.42 -4.57 3.29
N MET A 211 -8.87 -5.48 2.42
CA MET A 211 -10.16 -6.16 2.56
C MET A 211 -10.18 -6.99 3.85
N VAL A 212 -9.09 -7.70 4.14
CA VAL A 212 -8.97 -8.52 5.36
C VAL A 212 -8.99 -7.63 6.59
N ILE A 213 -8.26 -6.51 6.57
CA ILE A 213 -8.27 -5.54 7.67
C ILE A 213 -9.69 -4.98 7.85
N ARG A 214 -10.37 -4.59 6.77
CA ARG A 214 -11.74 -4.05 6.80
C ARG A 214 -12.71 -5.04 7.45
N ASP A 215 -12.68 -6.31 7.02
CA ASP A 215 -13.54 -7.38 7.53
C ASP A 215 -13.32 -7.63 9.03
N LYS A 216 -12.07 -7.64 9.47
CA LYS A 216 -11.72 -7.98 10.86
C LYS A 216 -11.85 -6.83 11.85
N THR A 217 -11.74 -5.59 11.41
CA THR A 217 -11.67 -4.44 12.32
C THR A 217 -12.88 -3.52 12.28
N GLY A 218 -13.64 -3.53 11.18
CA GLY A 218 -14.72 -2.56 10.96
C GLY A 218 -14.24 -1.14 10.72
N LEU A 219 -12.95 -0.91 10.55
CA LEU A 219 -12.39 0.41 10.26
C LEU A 219 -12.77 0.86 8.83
N ALA A 220 -12.90 2.17 8.64
CA ALA A 220 -12.90 2.73 7.29
C ALA A 220 -11.55 2.45 6.63
N CYS A 221 -11.59 1.88 5.43
CA CYS A 221 -10.43 1.49 4.66
C CYS A 221 -10.48 2.17 3.29
N MET A 222 -9.33 2.54 2.76
CA MET A 222 -9.20 3.21 1.45
C MET A 222 -8.02 2.58 0.71
N ASN A 223 -8.19 2.27 -0.58
CA ASN A 223 -7.09 1.79 -1.42
C ASN A 223 -6.95 2.70 -2.64
N PHE A 224 -5.76 3.24 -2.84
CA PHE A 224 -5.45 4.19 -3.92
C PHE A 224 -4.33 3.68 -4.80
N GLY A 225 -4.25 4.27 -6.00
CA GLY A 225 -3.17 3.98 -6.94
C GLY A 225 -1.82 4.50 -6.45
N ALA A 226 -0.80 3.64 -6.58
CA ALA A 226 0.58 3.94 -6.22
C ALA A 226 1.43 4.46 -7.38
N GLY A 227 0.92 4.46 -8.62
CA GLY A 227 1.65 4.91 -9.80
C GLY A 227 2.47 3.82 -10.48
N TYR A 228 2.14 2.55 -10.30
CA TYR A 228 2.65 1.47 -11.12
C TYR A 228 1.71 1.16 -12.29
N HIS A 229 2.26 0.62 -13.36
CA HIS A 229 1.56 0.36 -14.61
C HIS A 229 1.98 -0.98 -15.18
N ASN A 230 1.09 -1.61 -15.95
CA ASN A 230 1.34 -2.92 -16.59
C ASN A 230 1.78 -4.00 -15.59
N TYR A 231 1.26 -3.95 -14.36
CA TYR A 231 1.60 -4.88 -13.30
C TYR A 231 1.44 -6.33 -13.73
N HIS A 232 2.17 -7.24 -13.08
CA HIS A 232 2.23 -8.67 -13.41
C HIS A 232 2.67 -8.97 -14.86
N THR A 233 3.42 -8.06 -15.47
CA THR A 233 4.01 -8.26 -16.80
C THR A 233 5.50 -7.88 -16.87
N PRO A 234 6.25 -8.38 -17.87
CA PRO A 234 7.64 -7.97 -18.08
C PRO A 234 7.80 -6.48 -18.46
N SER A 235 6.73 -5.79 -18.84
CA SER A 235 6.70 -4.39 -19.21
C SER A 235 6.20 -3.47 -18.08
N GLU A 236 6.17 -3.97 -16.85
CA GLU A 236 5.79 -3.20 -15.68
C GLU A 236 6.76 -2.04 -15.43
N TYR A 237 6.19 -0.90 -15.03
CA TYR A 237 6.95 0.30 -14.70
C TYR A 237 6.22 1.15 -13.66
N CYS A 238 6.96 2.05 -13.02
CA CYS A 238 6.41 3.09 -12.15
C CYS A 238 6.62 4.47 -12.75
N ILE A 239 5.75 5.43 -12.41
CA ILE A 239 5.88 6.85 -12.72
C ILE A 239 6.18 7.61 -11.43
N ALA A 240 7.36 8.21 -11.34
CA ALA A 240 7.83 8.89 -10.12
C ALA A 240 6.88 10.00 -9.67
N GLU A 241 6.39 10.83 -10.59
CA GLU A 241 5.46 11.92 -10.30
C GLU A 241 4.08 11.43 -9.84
N GLU A 242 3.66 10.23 -10.24
CA GLU A 242 2.44 9.61 -9.72
C GLU A 242 2.62 9.12 -8.28
N MET A 243 3.79 8.55 -7.97
CA MET A 243 4.14 8.17 -6.60
C MET A 243 4.20 9.41 -5.68
N ASP A 244 4.75 10.54 -6.15
CA ASP A 244 4.74 11.81 -5.41
C ASP A 244 3.32 12.33 -5.15
N LYS A 245 2.43 12.23 -6.14
CA LYS A 245 1.02 12.58 -5.99
C LYS A 245 0.32 11.66 -4.98
N ALA A 246 0.65 10.36 -4.96
CA ALA A 246 0.12 9.41 -3.98
C ALA A 246 0.55 9.77 -2.54
N VAL A 247 1.82 10.17 -2.34
CA VAL A 247 2.29 10.70 -1.05
C VAL A 247 1.51 11.94 -0.65
N SER A 248 1.33 12.88 -1.56
CA SER A 248 0.58 14.13 -1.32
C SER A 248 -0.88 13.87 -0.96
N LEU A 249 -1.52 12.91 -1.63
CA LEU A 249 -2.87 12.45 -1.34
C LEU A 249 -2.97 11.88 0.09
N GLY A 250 -2.04 11.01 0.48
CA GLY A 250 -2.03 10.41 1.82
C GLY A 250 -1.89 11.44 2.92
N ILE A 251 -0.97 12.40 2.76
CA ILE A 251 -0.78 13.49 3.72
C ILE A 251 -2.04 14.36 3.80
N TYR A 252 -2.65 14.69 2.66
CA TYR A 252 -3.90 15.44 2.63
C TYR A 252 -5.03 14.71 3.37
N LEU A 253 -5.21 13.42 3.11
CA LEU A 253 -6.23 12.59 3.75
C LEU A 253 -6.00 12.49 5.26
N ILE A 254 -4.78 12.23 5.71
CA ILE A 254 -4.45 12.13 7.12
C ILE A 254 -4.77 13.44 7.85
N ASN A 255 -4.40 14.58 7.27
CA ASN A 255 -4.71 15.89 7.84
C ASN A 255 -6.23 16.16 7.90
N ARG A 256 -6.99 15.67 6.93
CA ARG A 256 -8.45 15.85 6.86
C ARG A 256 -9.20 14.90 7.78
N LEU A 257 -8.79 13.63 7.86
CA LEU A 257 -9.41 12.61 8.69
C LEU A 257 -9.02 12.78 10.17
N GLY A 258 -7.84 13.34 10.43
CA GLY A 258 -7.34 13.57 11.78
C GLY A 258 -6.99 12.30 12.54
N PHE A 259 -6.83 12.43 13.86
CA PHE A 259 -6.49 11.34 14.77
C PHE A 259 -7.74 10.77 15.44
N VAL A 260 -8.79 10.50 14.67
CA VAL A 260 -10.08 9.98 15.14
C VAL A 260 -10.39 8.63 14.53
N ARG A 261 -11.24 7.85 15.18
CA ARG A 261 -11.66 6.55 14.68
C ARG A 261 -12.85 6.70 13.73
N HIS A 262 -12.69 6.19 12.54
CA HIS A 262 -13.73 6.06 11.52
C HIS A 262 -14.12 4.58 11.39
N SER A 263 -15.21 4.21 12.03
CA SER A 263 -15.75 2.84 11.97
C SER A 263 -16.97 2.80 11.07
N ILE A 264 -17.05 1.79 10.23
CA ILE A 264 -18.16 1.56 9.32
C ILE A 264 -18.79 0.22 9.70
N PRO A 265 -20.09 0.15 9.96
CA PRO A 265 -20.75 -1.10 10.32
C PRO A 265 -20.43 -2.20 9.31
N LEU A 266 -20.10 -3.38 9.81
CA LEU A 266 -20.03 -4.58 8.98
C LEU A 266 -21.48 -5.00 8.71
N GLU A 267 -21.91 -4.98 7.46
CA GLU A 267 -23.20 -5.57 7.10
C GLU A 267 -23.16 -7.05 7.48
N GLY A 268 -24.16 -7.50 8.26
CA GLY A 268 -24.17 -8.77 8.97
C GLY A 268 -23.66 -9.96 8.16
N ASN A 269 -22.71 -10.67 8.75
CA ASN A 269 -22.04 -11.90 8.35
C ASN A 269 -22.58 -12.56 7.06
N LYS A 270 -22.20 -12.06 5.90
CA LYS A 270 -21.96 -12.93 4.75
C LYS A 270 -20.59 -13.53 5.02
N GLU A 271 -20.53 -14.77 5.51
CA GLU A 271 -19.29 -15.53 5.51
C GLU A 271 -18.57 -15.23 4.19
N LEU A 272 -17.33 -14.75 4.25
CA LEU A 272 -16.45 -14.63 3.08
C LEU A 272 -16.50 -16.03 2.46
N GLY A 273 -17.39 -16.18 1.48
CA GLY A 273 -17.70 -17.48 0.95
C GLY A 273 -16.43 -18.09 0.41
N ALA A 274 -16.30 -19.39 0.54
CA ALA A 274 -15.22 -20.27 0.08
C ALA A 274 -14.65 -19.98 -1.33
N THR A 275 -15.11 -18.93 -1.98
CA THR A 275 -14.69 -18.46 -3.30
C THR A 275 -13.25 -17.89 -3.31
N ALA A 276 -12.76 -17.33 -2.21
CA ALA A 276 -11.37 -16.87 -2.12
C ALA A 276 -10.36 -18.03 -2.10
N LEU A 277 -10.81 -19.23 -1.65
CA LEU A 277 -9.99 -20.45 -1.61
C LEU A 277 -9.92 -21.19 -2.96
N LEU A 278 -10.76 -20.85 -3.94
CA LEU A 278 -10.81 -21.54 -5.23
C LEU A 278 -9.80 -21.03 -6.28
N PHE A 279 -9.17 -19.90 -6.06
CA PHE A 279 -8.16 -19.38 -7.00
C PHE A 279 -6.75 -19.95 -6.77
N SER A 280 -6.49 -20.64 -5.65
CA SER A 280 -5.17 -21.26 -5.38
C SER A 280 -4.96 -22.63 -6.02
N SER A 281 -5.99 -23.24 -6.63
CA SER A 281 -5.90 -24.64 -7.12
C SER A 281 -5.75 -24.80 -8.62
N ASN A 282 -5.65 -23.73 -9.40
CA ASN A 282 -5.57 -23.79 -10.85
C ASN A 282 -4.44 -22.92 -11.46
N ARG A 283 -3.21 -23.02 -10.90
CA ARG A 283 -2.01 -22.54 -11.60
C ARG A 283 -0.83 -23.49 -11.41
#